data_9255e097f008a5b44bda5641b63813aa
#
_entry.id   9255e097f008a5b44bda5641b63813aa
#
_cell.length_a   1.000
_cell.length_b   1.000
_cell.length_c   1.000
_cell.angle_alpha   90.00
_cell.angle_beta   90.00
_cell.angle_gamma   90.00
#
_symmetry.space_group_name_H-M   'P 1'
#
loop_
_entity.id
_entity.type
_entity.pdbx_description
1 polymer ?
#
loop_
_entity_poly.entity_id
_entity_poly.type
_entity_poly.pdbx_seq_one_letter_code
_entity_poly.pdbx_strand_id
1 'polypeptide(L)'
;MASKWYGLFSHTGKELEMLAGMDHDWDLRLDSVITDNMDYSGNLSSKGVMVLKVASRQDVNWLLKQPQYVEDDSIVTLNGYMGIVPADVLHNLKVRGCKVYNIHPAPIQMYPELKGKDPQERMYEGIQRREYNYIGVVIHEVDEGVDTGKVVHWVLQLADHGMTKGELYTRLRELGVHAWESFFRERMYEHGENS
;
A
#
# COMPACT_ATOMS: atom_id res chain seq x y z
N MET A 1 -1.59 23.48 -1.75
CA MET A 1 -2.19 22.64 -2.82
C MET A 1 -2.41 21.27 -2.22
N ALA A 2 -3.54 20.61 -2.49
CA ALA A 2 -3.79 19.26 -2.01
C ALA A 2 -2.71 18.31 -2.58
N SER A 3 -2.07 17.51 -1.72
CA SER A 3 -1.09 16.52 -2.15
C SER A 3 -1.78 15.47 -3.03
N LYS A 4 -1.16 15.06 -4.13
CA LYS A 4 -1.67 13.98 -4.98
C LYS A 4 -1.28 12.62 -4.43
N TRP A 5 -2.08 11.61 -4.74
CA TRP A 5 -1.81 10.24 -4.37
C TRP A 5 -1.65 9.35 -5.60
N TYR A 6 -0.59 8.55 -5.61
CA TYR A 6 -0.20 7.61 -6.66
C TYR A 6 -0.10 6.21 -6.07
N GLY A 7 -0.70 5.22 -6.74
CA GLY A 7 -0.67 3.83 -6.28
C GLY A 7 0.20 2.95 -7.18
N LEU A 8 0.96 2.01 -6.58
CA LEU A 8 1.69 0.97 -7.31
C LEU A 8 1.14 -0.40 -6.95
N PHE A 9 0.97 -1.28 -7.96
CA PHE A 9 0.62 -2.67 -7.73
C PHE A 9 1.14 -3.58 -8.85
N SER A 10 1.37 -4.86 -8.53
CA SER A 10 1.78 -5.91 -9.50
C SER A 10 0.70 -6.97 -9.72
N HIS A 11 -0.30 -7.06 -8.86
CA HIS A 11 -1.33 -8.11 -8.91
C HIS A 11 -2.68 -7.58 -9.38
N THR A 12 -3.69 -7.63 -8.53
CA THR A 12 -5.08 -7.37 -8.93
C THR A 12 -5.51 -5.91 -8.83
N GLY A 13 -4.81 -5.08 -8.08
CA GLY A 13 -5.21 -3.70 -7.78
C GLY A 13 -6.53 -3.57 -7.01
N LYS A 14 -7.09 -4.67 -6.47
CA LYS A 14 -8.40 -4.69 -5.82
C LYS A 14 -8.53 -3.74 -4.64
N GLU A 15 -7.48 -3.61 -3.85
CA GLU A 15 -7.44 -2.68 -2.72
C GLU A 15 -7.59 -1.23 -3.20
N LEU A 16 -6.84 -0.85 -4.23
CA LEU A 16 -6.94 0.48 -4.85
C LEU A 16 -8.31 0.71 -5.52
N GLU A 17 -8.89 -0.33 -6.14
CA GLU A 17 -10.25 -0.26 -6.69
C GLU A 17 -11.29 0.00 -5.60
N MET A 18 -11.18 -0.62 -4.45
CA MET A 18 -12.08 -0.39 -3.32
C MET A 18 -11.92 1.04 -2.80
N LEU A 19 -10.70 1.47 -2.54
CA LEU A 19 -10.39 2.83 -2.08
C LEU A 19 -10.88 3.91 -3.06
N ALA A 20 -10.61 3.75 -4.35
CA ALA A 20 -11.07 4.70 -5.38
C ALA A 20 -12.61 4.74 -5.56
N GLY A 21 -13.32 3.76 -5.03
CA GLY A 21 -14.78 3.67 -5.09
C GLY A 21 -15.51 4.19 -3.85
N MET A 22 -14.77 4.53 -2.80
CA MET A 22 -15.36 5.04 -1.57
C MET A 22 -15.64 6.53 -1.68
N ASP A 23 -16.66 6.99 -0.99
CA ASP A 23 -16.91 8.43 -0.80
C ASP A 23 -16.09 8.88 0.41
N HIS A 24 -15.06 9.68 0.15
CA HIS A 24 -14.11 10.12 1.18
C HIS A 24 -14.40 11.54 1.63
N ASP A 25 -14.28 11.78 2.92
CA ASP A 25 -14.33 13.09 3.58
C ASP A 25 -12.98 13.84 3.56
N TRP A 26 -11.96 13.28 2.91
CA TRP A 26 -10.64 13.91 2.73
C TRP A 26 -10.40 14.32 1.27
N ASP A 27 -9.60 15.36 1.07
CA ASP A 27 -9.31 15.95 -0.26
C ASP A 27 -8.26 15.14 -1.08
N LEU A 28 -7.64 14.12 -0.49
CA LEU A 28 -6.65 13.29 -1.17
C LEU A 28 -7.35 12.23 -2.04
N ARG A 29 -7.24 12.36 -3.35
CA ARG A 29 -7.79 11.40 -4.30
C ARG A 29 -6.67 10.63 -5.00
N LEU A 30 -6.93 9.36 -5.31
CA LEU A 30 -6.05 8.54 -6.14
C LEU A 30 -6.05 9.12 -7.57
N ASP A 31 -4.96 9.79 -7.95
CA ASP A 31 -4.81 10.45 -9.24
C ASP A 31 -4.49 9.43 -10.34
N SER A 32 -3.46 8.65 -10.10
CA SER A 32 -3.09 7.59 -11.03
C SER A 32 -2.46 6.38 -10.34
N VAL A 33 -2.40 5.29 -11.08
CA VAL A 33 -1.70 4.08 -10.68
C VAL A 33 -0.68 3.66 -11.73
N ILE A 34 0.44 3.10 -11.28
CA ILE A 34 1.46 2.50 -12.12
C ILE A 34 1.48 1.00 -11.82
N THR A 35 1.43 0.17 -12.85
CA THR A 35 1.45 -1.29 -12.68
C THR A 35 2.31 -1.97 -13.74
N ASP A 36 3.06 -2.98 -13.30
CA ASP A 36 3.76 -3.93 -14.17
C ASP A 36 2.89 -5.14 -14.55
N ASN A 37 1.61 -5.14 -14.15
CA ASN A 37 0.63 -6.12 -14.61
C ASN A 37 -0.02 -5.68 -15.92
N MET A 38 0.51 -6.15 -17.05
CA MET A 38 -0.02 -5.85 -18.38
C MET A 38 -1.44 -6.41 -18.61
N ASP A 39 -1.81 -7.48 -17.90
CA ASP A 39 -3.12 -8.15 -18.02
C ASP A 39 -4.19 -7.50 -17.10
N TYR A 40 -3.83 -6.46 -16.36
CA TYR A 40 -4.82 -5.77 -15.51
C TYR A 40 -6.00 -5.28 -16.33
N SER A 41 -7.20 -5.72 -15.98
CA SER A 41 -8.49 -5.39 -16.62
C SER A 41 -9.55 -4.92 -15.62
N GLY A 42 -9.11 -4.40 -14.47
CA GLY A 42 -10.00 -3.90 -13.44
C GLY A 42 -10.63 -2.53 -13.78
N ASN A 43 -11.35 -1.96 -12.82
CA ASN A 43 -12.26 -0.84 -13.06
C ASN A 43 -11.72 0.53 -12.58
N LEU A 44 -10.44 0.68 -12.27
CA LEU A 44 -9.86 1.97 -11.82
C LEU A 44 -10.11 3.09 -12.82
N SER A 45 -9.95 2.83 -14.13
CA SER A 45 -10.21 3.87 -15.16
C SER A 45 -11.66 4.35 -15.17
N SER A 46 -12.63 3.48 -14.90
CA SER A 46 -14.05 3.88 -14.82
C SER A 46 -14.36 4.73 -13.57
N LYS A 47 -13.44 4.73 -12.59
CA LYS A 47 -13.50 5.57 -11.38
C LYS A 47 -12.70 6.87 -11.51
N GLY A 48 -12.26 7.21 -12.71
CA GLY A 48 -11.51 8.44 -12.99
C GLY A 48 -10.01 8.36 -12.66
N VAL A 49 -9.48 7.17 -12.33
CA VAL A 49 -8.06 6.98 -12.02
C VAL A 49 -7.29 6.66 -13.30
N MET A 50 -6.21 7.39 -13.58
CA MET A 50 -5.33 7.09 -14.70
C MET A 50 -4.56 5.79 -14.42
N VAL A 51 -4.55 4.85 -15.38
CA VAL A 51 -3.83 3.57 -15.24
C VAL A 51 -2.66 3.53 -16.22
N LEU A 52 -1.44 3.56 -15.69
CA LEU A 52 -0.20 3.45 -16.45
C LEU A 52 0.33 2.02 -16.36
N LYS A 53 0.13 1.26 -17.43
CA LYS A 53 0.69 -0.10 -17.56
C LYS A 53 2.07 -0.04 -18.21
N VAL A 54 3.03 -0.71 -17.62
CA VAL A 54 4.41 -0.76 -18.10
C VAL A 54 4.93 -2.19 -18.14
N ALA A 55 5.82 -2.46 -19.09
CA ALA A 55 6.29 -3.82 -19.35
C ALA A 55 7.33 -4.32 -18.32
N SER A 56 7.95 -3.41 -17.58
CA SER A 56 9.04 -3.77 -16.66
C SER A 56 9.06 -2.91 -15.39
N ARG A 57 9.73 -3.43 -14.36
CA ARG A 57 10.01 -2.66 -13.14
C ARG A 57 10.95 -1.49 -13.39
N GLN A 58 11.82 -1.58 -14.39
CA GLN A 58 12.66 -0.45 -14.80
C GLN A 58 11.81 0.71 -15.31
N ASP A 59 10.73 0.43 -16.04
CA ASP A 59 9.81 1.47 -16.51
C ASP A 59 9.04 2.09 -15.33
N VAL A 60 8.61 1.28 -14.33
CA VAL A 60 8.03 1.80 -13.09
C VAL A 60 9.00 2.78 -12.43
N ASN A 61 10.26 2.37 -12.23
CA ASN A 61 11.29 3.19 -11.60
C ASN A 61 11.61 4.48 -12.39
N TRP A 62 11.54 4.40 -13.73
CA TRP A 62 11.69 5.57 -14.58
C TRP A 62 10.52 6.54 -14.39
N LEU A 63 9.26 6.06 -14.42
CA LEU A 63 8.08 6.89 -14.22
C LEU A 63 8.08 7.58 -12.86
N LEU A 64 8.47 6.88 -11.79
CA LEU A 64 8.54 7.44 -10.45
C LEU A 64 9.48 8.66 -10.34
N LYS A 65 10.53 8.70 -11.15
CA LYS A 65 11.48 9.81 -11.17
C LYS A 65 11.02 11.02 -12.00
N GLN A 66 9.92 10.91 -12.74
CA GLN A 66 9.48 11.95 -13.67
C GLN A 66 8.37 12.81 -13.07
N PRO A 67 8.55 14.13 -12.87
CA PRO A 67 7.55 15.03 -12.27
C PRO A 67 6.20 15.06 -13.02
N GLN A 68 6.20 14.78 -14.32
CA GLN A 68 4.95 14.74 -15.11
C GLN A 68 4.09 13.50 -14.84
N TYR A 69 4.62 12.46 -14.18
CA TYR A 69 3.87 11.25 -13.81
C TYR A 69 3.64 11.13 -12.31
N VAL A 70 4.58 11.62 -11.50
CA VAL A 70 4.47 11.69 -10.04
C VAL A 70 4.90 13.09 -9.63
N GLU A 71 3.95 13.93 -9.27
CA GLU A 71 4.20 15.34 -8.91
C GLU A 71 4.99 15.45 -7.60
N ASP A 72 5.63 16.61 -7.40
CA ASP A 72 6.32 16.92 -6.16
C ASP A 72 5.34 17.00 -4.97
N ASP A 73 5.83 16.84 -3.77
CA ASP A 73 5.05 16.86 -2.52
C ASP A 73 3.89 15.85 -2.45
N SER A 74 3.97 14.77 -3.23
CA SER A 74 2.92 13.75 -3.35
C SER A 74 3.12 12.56 -2.41
N ILE A 75 2.08 11.71 -2.34
CA ILE A 75 2.12 10.42 -1.65
C ILE A 75 2.15 9.31 -2.70
N VAL A 76 3.08 8.38 -2.53
CA VAL A 76 3.18 7.15 -3.32
C VAL A 76 2.92 5.96 -2.41
N THR A 77 1.99 5.08 -2.79
CA THR A 77 1.66 3.89 -2.01
C THR A 77 1.92 2.60 -2.78
N LEU A 78 2.51 1.63 -2.10
CA LEU A 78 2.71 0.28 -2.62
C LEU A 78 1.58 -0.61 -2.10
N ASN A 79 0.74 -1.11 -3.01
CA ASN A 79 -0.47 -1.88 -2.73
C ASN A 79 -0.36 -3.26 -3.39
N GLY A 80 0.47 -4.13 -2.83
CA GLY A 80 0.83 -5.40 -3.46
C GLY A 80 1.74 -5.24 -4.66
N TYR A 81 2.62 -4.24 -4.65
CA TYR A 81 3.71 -4.10 -5.61
C TYR A 81 4.84 -5.07 -5.26
N MET A 82 5.20 -5.93 -6.20
CA MET A 82 6.19 -7.00 -6.00
C MET A 82 7.63 -6.58 -6.34
N GLY A 83 7.83 -5.34 -6.75
CA GLY A 83 9.15 -4.77 -7.00
C GLY A 83 9.74 -4.13 -5.75
N ILE A 84 11.07 -4.06 -5.71
CA ILE A 84 11.79 -3.21 -4.77
C ILE A 84 11.98 -1.86 -5.46
N VAL A 85 11.64 -0.77 -4.78
CA VAL A 85 11.95 0.58 -5.24
C VAL A 85 13.42 0.86 -4.93
N PRO A 86 14.29 1.10 -5.93
CA PRO A 86 15.72 1.30 -5.70
C PRO A 86 16.04 2.55 -4.87
N ALA A 87 17.16 2.53 -4.16
CA ALA A 87 17.60 3.62 -3.30
C ALA A 87 17.70 4.97 -4.01
N ASP A 88 18.17 5.01 -5.26
CA ASP A 88 18.26 6.22 -6.07
C ASP A 88 16.87 6.79 -6.43
N VAL A 89 15.86 5.93 -6.62
CA VAL A 89 14.47 6.33 -6.86
C VAL A 89 13.87 6.89 -5.58
N LEU A 90 14.05 6.21 -4.45
CA LEU A 90 13.60 6.69 -3.13
C LEU A 90 14.22 8.03 -2.78
N HIS A 91 15.54 8.17 -3.02
CA HIS A 91 16.24 9.45 -2.81
C HIS A 91 15.67 10.57 -3.69
N ASN A 92 15.43 10.30 -4.98
CA ASN A 92 14.82 11.27 -5.90
C ASN A 92 13.44 11.72 -5.42
N LEU A 93 12.56 10.77 -5.06
CA LEU A 93 11.22 11.06 -4.53
C LEU A 93 11.30 11.89 -3.25
N LYS A 94 12.20 11.53 -2.33
CA LYS A 94 12.41 12.25 -1.07
C LYS A 94 12.86 13.69 -1.28
N VAL A 95 13.81 13.94 -2.20
CA VAL A 95 14.28 15.30 -2.54
C VAL A 95 13.13 16.15 -3.11
N ARG A 96 12.20 15.51 -3.81
CA ARG A 96 11.00 16.14 -4.36
C ARG A 96 9.85 16.27 -3.36
N GLY A 97 10.09 16.03 -2.06
CA GLY A 97 9.06 16.11 -1.01
C GLY A 97 8.07 14.95 -0.98
N CYS A 98 8.20 13.97 -1.89
CA CYS A 98 7.30 12.84 -1.94
C CYS A 98 7.50 11.88 -0.76
N LYS A 99 6.42 11.29 -0.28
CA LYS A 99 6.43 10.26 0.76
C LYS A 99 6.00 8.93 0.18
N VAL A 100 6.76 7.88 0.48
CA VAL A 100 6.51 6.53 -0.05
C VAL A 100 6.12 5.61 1.09
N TYR A 101 4.98 4.96 0.98
CA TYR A 101 4.46 4.03 1.98
C TYR A 101 4.16 2.68 1.35
N ASN A 102 4.37 1.62 2.11
CA ASN A 102 3.94 0.27 1.76
C ASN A 102 2.92 -0.23 2.77
N ILE A 103 1.91 -0.95 2.28
CA ILE A 103 1.06 -1.75 3.13
C ILE A 103 1.54 -3.19 3.12
N HIS A 104 1.89 -3.70 4.29
CA HIS A 104 2.34 -5.07 4.47
C HIS A 104 1.22 -5.89 5.14
N PRO A 105 0.79 -7.02 4.54
CA PRO A 105 -0.36 -7.78 5.01
C PRO A 105 -0.02 -8.73 6.17
N ALA A 106 0.68 -8.21 7.17
CA ALA A 106 0.99 -8.90 8.42
C ALA A 106 1.34 -7.88 9.52
N PRO A 107 1.04 -8.18 10.80
CA PRO A 107 1.38 -7.33 11.93
C PRO A 107 2.85 -7.53 12.35
N ILE A 108 3.78 -7.06 11.52
CA ILE A 108 5.23 -7.27 11.66
C ILE A 108 5.85 -6.64 12.90
N GLN A 109 5.18 -5.70 13.56
CA GLN A 109 5.59 -5.18 14.86
C GLN A 109 5.36 -6.20 16.00
N MET A 110 4.40 -7.14 15.83
CA MET A 110 4.14 -8.23 16.77
C MET A 110 4.86 -9.52 16.36
N TYR A 111 4.92 -9.80 15.07
CA TYR A 111 5.49 -11.00 14.46
C TYR A 111 6.55 -10.62 13.42
N PRO A 112 7.75 -10.18 13.86
CA PRO A 112 8.80 -9.69 12.96
C PRO A 112 9.26 -10.70 11.90
N GLU A 113 9.07 -11.98 12.16
CA GLU A 113 9.34 -13.07 11.23
C GLU A 113 8.43 -13.05 10.00
N LEU A 114 7.30 -12.35 10.04
CA LEU A 114 6.39 -12.21 8.90
C LEU A 114 6.83 -11.12 7.90
N LYS A 115 7.97 -10.46 8.10
CA LYS A 115 8.57 -9.57 7.09
C LYS A 115 8.97 -10.34 5.83
N GLY A 116 9.00 -9.64 4.70
CA GLY A 116 9.48 -10.18 3.42
C GLY A 116 8.46 -11.02 2.68
N LYS A 117 8.94 -12.06 2.03
CA LYS A 117 8.17 -12.84 1.05
C LYS A 117 7.06 -13.69 1.69
N ASP A 118 5.93 -13.78 0.99
CA ASP A 118 4.77 -14.65 1.30
C ASP A 118 4.25 -14.53 2.76
N PRO A 119 4.07 -13.29 3.31
CA PRO A 119 3.68 -13.11 4.71
C PRO A 119 2.30 -13.70 5.01
N GLN A 120 1.36 -13.61 4.08
CA GLN A 120 0.00 -14.13 4.23
C GLN A 120 -0.02 -15.66 4.35
N GLU A 121 0.81 -16.36 3.56
CA GLU A 121 0.94 -17.81 3.64
C GLU A 121 1.49 -18.24 4.99
N ARG A 122 2.61 -17.63 5.40
CA ARG A 122 3.24 -17.93 6.70
C ARG A 122 2.32 -17.57 7.88
N MET A 123 1.57 -16.48 7.76
CA MET A 123 0.55 -16.12 8.76
C MET A 123 -0.54 -17.19 8.84
N TYR A 124 -1.06 -17.65 7.69
CA TYR A 124 -2.07 -18.71 7.66
C TYR A 124 -1.58 -19.98 8.37
N GLU A 125 -0.37 -20.44 8.02
CA GLU A 125 0.24 -21.62 8.65
C GLU A 125 0.41 -21.44 10.16
N GLY A 126 0.87 -20.28 10.63
CA GLY A 126 1.04 -19.98 12.05
C GLY A 126 -0.30 -19.93 12.80
N ILE A 127 -1.37 -19.41 12.17
CA ILE A 127 -2.72 -19.45 12.74
C ILE A 127 -3.20 -20.89 12.90
N GLN A 128 -3.02 -21.75 11.88
CA GLN A 128 -3.37 -23.17 11.96
C GLN A 128 -2.63 -23.91 13.07
N ARG A 129 -1.38 -23.52 13.35
CA ARG A 129 -0.56 -24.04 14.46
C ARG A 129 -0.84 -23.36 15.80
N ARG A 130 -1.75 -22.37 15.85
CA ARG A 130 -2.05 -21.53 17.02
C ARG A 130 -0.84 -20.75 17.56
N GLU A 131 0.10 -20.41 16.70
CA GLU A 131 1.25 -19.58 17.01
C GLU A 131 0.90 -18.09 16.99
N TYR A 132 -0.06 -17.69 16.15
CA TYR A 132 -0.51 -16.31 16.01
C TYR A 132 -1.96 -16.14 16.46
N ASN A 133 -2.18 -15.19 17.38
CA ASN A 133 -3.50 -14.85 17.91
C ASN A 133 -4.12 -13.63 17.22
N TYR A 134 -3.34 -12.91 16.41
CA TYR A 134 -3.79 -11.73 15.70
C TYR A 134 -3.45 -11.84 14.22
N ILE A 135 -4.36 -11.32 13.41
CA ILE A 135 -4.12 -10.97 12.02
C ILE A 135 -4.10 -9.45 11.91
N GLY A 136 -3.54 -8.93 10.84
CA GLY A 136 -3.54 -7.49 10.65
C GLY A 136 -2.66 -7.05 9.50
N VAL A 137 -2.63 -5.75 9.32
CA VAL A 137 -1.83 -5.08 8.31
C VAL A 137 -1.10 -3.91 8.95
N VAL A 138 0.04 -3.56 8.40
CA VAL A 138 0.77 -2.35 8.78
C VAL A 138 1.04 -1.48 7.56
N ILE A 139 0.99 -0.16 7.75
CA ILE A 139 1.52 0.81 6.81
C ILE A 139 2.86 1.28 7.37
N HIS A 140 3.90 1.21 6.57
CA HIS A 140 5.23 1.66 6.94
C HIS A 140 5.85 2.53 5.85
N GLU A 141 6.75 3.41 6.23
CA GLU A 141 7.58 4.15 5.28
C GLU A 141 8.44 3.16 4.49
N VAL A 142 8.66 3.44 3.21
CA VAL A 142 9.56 2.62 2.38
C VAL A 142 10.97 3.16 2.52
N ASP A 143 11.89 2.31 2.93
CA ASP A 143 13.33 2.54 2.99
C ASP A 143 14.08 1.57 2.07
N GLU A 144 15.41 1.53 2.16
CA GLU A 144 16.25 0.67 1.33
C GLU A 144 16.17 -0.82 1.71
N GLY A 145 15.59 -1.14 2.87
CA GLY A 145 15.39 -2.50 3.35
C GLY A 145 14.05 -3.10 2.90
N VAL A 146 13.86 -4.38 3.21
CA VAL A 146 12.59 -5.07 2.97
C VAL A 146 11.76 -5.04 4.24
N ASP A 147 10.65 -4.28 4.22
CA ASP A 147 9.73 -4.09 5.35
C ASP A 147 10.43 -3.63 6.65
N THR A 148 11.48 -2.80 6.50
CA THR A 148 12.30 -2.30 7.62
C THR A 148 11.97 -0.88 8.01
N GLY A 149 11.26 -0.14 7.18
CA GLY A 149 10.89 1.24 7.44
C GLY A 149 9.97 1.41 8.65
N LYS A 150 9.90 2.64 9.12
CA LYS A 150 9.11 2.99 10.30
C LYS A 150 7.63 2.67 10.05
N VAL A 151 7.03 1.84 10.93
CA VAL A 151 5.58 1.62 10.94
C VAL A 151 4.90 2.91 11.39
N VAL A 152 3.97 3.39 10.57
CA VAL A 152 3.25 4.66 10.78
C VAL A 152 1.77 4.46 11.09
N HIS A 153 1.20 3.31 10.70
CA HIS A 153 -0.18 2.95 11.01
C HIS A 153 -0.36 1.42 10.99
N TRP A 154 -1.35 0.90 11.71
CA TRP A 154 -1.67 -0.53 11.71
C TRP A 154 -3.13 -0.78 12.08
N VAL A 155 -3.66 -1.89 11.61
CA VAL A 155 -4.96 -2.41 12.01
C VAL A 155 -4.80 -3.87 12.39
N LEU A 156 -5.33 -4.24 13.56
CA LEU A 156 -5.26 -5.59 14.12
C LEU A 156 -6.65 -6.16 14.37
N GLN A 157 -6.76 -7.47 14.26
CA GLN A 157 -7.95 -8.23 14.60
C GLN A 157 -7.54 -9.56 15.24
N LEU A 158 -8.35 -10.08 16.16
CA LEU A 158 -8.18 -11.44 16.67
C LEU A 158 -8.31 -12.46 15.53
N ALA A 159 -7.40 -13.41 15.48
CA ALA A 159 -7.42 -14.49 14.51
C ALA A 159 -8.53 -15.49 14.85
N ASP A 160 -9.29 -15.89 13.86
CA ASP A 160 -10.12 -17.09 13.95
C ASP A 160 -9.28 -18.29 13.49
N HIS A 161 -8.97 -19.20 14.41
CA HIS A 161 -8.17 -20.39 14.10
C HIS A 161 -8.91 -21.41 13.22
N GLY A 162 -10.20 -21.22 12.97
CA GLY A 162 -11.00 -22.04 12.04
C GLY A 162 -11.08 -21.47 10.63
N MET A 163 -10.54 -20.25 10.39
CA MET A 163 -10.64 -19.63 9.09
C MET A 163 -9.87 -20.38 8.00
N THR A 164 -10.43 -20.36 6.82
CA THR A 164 -9.74 -20.84 5.60
C THR A 164 -8.74 -19.81 5.10
N LYS A 165 -7.80 -20.25 4.26
CA LYS A 165 -6.82 -19.36 3.62
C LYS A 165 -7.50 -18.26 2.79
N GLY A 166 -8.60 -18.59 2.08
CA GLY A 166 -9.35 -17.61 1.28
C GLY A 166 -10.01 -16.53 2.14
N GLU A 167 -10.57 -16.92 3.29
CA GLU A 167 -11.13 -15.98 4.26
C GLU A 167 -10.07 -15.07 4.85
N LEU A 168 -8.90 -15.61 5.22
CA LEU A 168 -7.78 -14.79 5.69
C LEU A 168 -7.38 -13.73 4.65
N TYR A 169 -7.19 -14.13 3.39
CA TYR A 169 -6.77 -13.21 2.32
C TYR A 169 -7.83 -12.12 2.05
N THR A 170 -9.10 -12.49 2.10
CA THR A 170 -10.21 -11.53 1.98
C THR A 170 -10.19 -10.55 3.15
N ARG A 171 -10.04 -11.06 4.36
CA ARG A 171 -10.02 -10.24 5.58
C ARG A 171 -8.83 -9.29 5.62
N LEU A 172 -7.63 -9.75 5.25
CA LEU A 172 -6.45 -8.89 5.18
C LEU A 172 -6.62 -7.75 4.16
N ARG A 173 -7.31 -8.00 3.04
CA ARG A 173 -7.64 -6.95 2.07
C ARG A 173 -8.60 -5.91 2.65
N GLU A 174 -9.65 -6.35 3.36
CA GLU A 174 -10.59 -5.45 4.05
C GLU A 174 -9.87 -4.59 5.10
N LEU A 175 -9.01 -5.21 5.91
CA LEU A 175 -8.18 -4.52 6.88
C LEU A 175 -7.22 -3.55 6.20
N GLY A 176 -6.69 -3.89 5.02
CA GLY A 176 -5.83 -3.01 4.22
C GLY A 176 -6.55 -1.75 3.75
N VAL A 177 -7.76 -1.89 3.23
CA VAL A 177 -8.59 -0.75 2.85
C VAL A 177 -8.88 0.14 4.05
N HIS A 178 -9.29 -0.46 5.18
CA HIS A 178 -9.55 0.29 6.41
C HIS A 178 -8.30 0.99 6.97
N ALA A 179 -7.13 0.34 6.88
CA ALA A 179 -5.87 0.93 7.31
C ALA A 179 -5.51 2.18 6.48
N TRP A 180 -5.66 2.14 5.16
CA TRP A 180 -5.43 3.31 4.31
C TRP A 180 -6.43 4.42 4.60
N GLU A 181 -7.70 4.08 4.76
CA GLU A 181 -8.75 5.04 5.06
C GLU A 181 -8.45 5.79 6.37
N SER A 182 -8.18 5.06 7.46
CA SER A 182 -7.87 5.68 8.75
C SER A 182 -6.54 6.46 8.73
N PHE A 183 -5.51 5.93 8.06
CA PHE A 183 -4.22 6.61 7.92
C PHE A 183 -4.33 7.95 7.18
N PHE A 184 -5.05 8.00 6.06
CA PHE A 184 -5.23 9.26 5.33
C PHE A 184 -6.09 10.25 6.10
N ARG A 185 -7.14 9.78 6.77
CA ARG A 185 -7.98 10.63 7.62
C ARG A 185 -7.17 11.27 8.74
N GLU A 186 -6.39 10.51 9.50
CA GLU A 186 -5.56 11.02 10.60
C GLU A 186 -4.57 12.09 10.10
N ARG A 187 -3.90 11.86 8.97
CA ARG A 187 -2.93 12.82 8.42
C ARG A 187 -3.56 14.13 7.96
N MET A 188 -4.78 14.11 7.46
CA MET A 188 -5.47 15.33 7.05
C MET A 188 -5.85 16.20 8.24
N TYR A 189 -6.22 15.59 9.38
CA TYR A 189 -6.46 16.33 10.61
C TYR A 189 -5.20 16.98 11.18
N GLU A 190 -4.05 16.28 11.16
CA GLU A 190 -2.78 16.85 11.63
C GLU A 190 -2.32 18.07 10.82
N HIS A 191 -2.69 18.17 9.55
CA HIS A 191 -2.33 19.32 8.69
C HIS A 191 -3.34 20.47 8.79
N GLY A 192 -4.58 20.21 9.19
CA GLY A 192 -5.60 21.23 9.40
C GLY A 192 -5.44 22.05 10.66
N GLU A 193 -4.80 21.51 11.70
CA GLU A 193 -4.56 22.22 12.98
C GLU A 193 -3.33 23.14 12.96
N ASN A 194 -2.48 23.06 11.92
CA ASN A 194 -1.26 23.87 11.77
C ASN A 194 -1.36 24.96 10.67
N SER A 195 -2.56 25.28 10.22
CA SER A 195 -2.80 26.26 9.15
C SER A 195 -3.44 27.54 9.66
#